data_cf1e50f25ef7d4824ee74b7eaa57c493
#
_entry.id   cf1e50f25ef7d4824ee74b7eaa57c493
#
_cell.length_a   1.000
_cell.length_b   1.000
_cell.length_c   1.000
_cell.angle_alpha   90.00
_cell.angle_beta   90.00
_cell.angle_gamma   90.00
#
_symmetry.space_group_name_H-M   'P 1'
#
loop_
_entity.id
_entity.type
_entity.pdbx_description
1 polymer ?
#
loop_
_entity_poly.entity_id
_entity_poly.type
_entity_poly.pdbx_seq_one_letter_code
_entity_poly.pdbx_strand_id
1 'polypeptide(L)'
;MIGMLAVLVLLMIGMSFVRRSEIRWLAALPVSLVLFVGWTSMSVLWTTYRSATVTGIAYLLAFTIIGVGISLVRDTIQIVRAFGDVFRAVLVVSLALEILSGLLIDMPIGFLGIQGDLNTLGPIQGIMASRNQLGLVALLAVITFGTELRTRSVGRGLGVGSLVLGIAGIALSRSPVISAVLIVVTIAVIALYFLRRLPAERRTIWQLGLLVGALLLALAAWLTRAPLIALFSANNDMTYRLTLWRRVVALIPQNPLEGWGWVGYWRPNIMPFPIFTIPGEREPTSAVNAFLDVWFQLGLVGLVIFVGLVALTFTRSWLLAGRKRSTVFTWPALVLLALIIASLAESSILVEYGWLMFVVCTVKAAQELSWRGAFARPLEQEPL
;
A
#
# COMPACT_ATOMS: atom_id res chain seq x y z
N MET A 1 12.65 -7.17 -17.02
CA MET A 1 11.49 -6.92 -16.11
C MET A 1 10.14 -7.26 -16.76
N ILE A 2 9.79 -6.66 -17.92
CA ILE A 2 8.49 -6.89 -18.59
C ILE A 2 8.26 -8.37 -18.93
N GLY A 3 9.26 -9.08 -19.47
CA GLY A 3 9.15 -10.51 -19.81
C GLY A 3 8.88 -11.38 -18.57
N MET A 4 9.54 -11.12 -17.45
CA MET A 4 9.31 -11.85 -16.20
C MET A 4 7.89 -11.60 -15.67
N LEU A 5 7.40 -10.34 -15.74
CA LEU A 5 6.05 -10.01 -15.34
C LEU A 5 5.01 -10.73 -16.23
N ALA A 6 5.23 -10.76 -17.53
CA ALA A 6 4.37 -11.50 -18.47
C ALA A 6 4.32 -13.01 -18.16
N VAL A 7 5.44 -13.63 -17.87
CA VAL A 7 5.51 -15.04 -17.47
C VAL A 7 4.73 -15.28 -16.18
N LEU A 8 4.90 -14.42 -15.17
CA LEU A 8 4.14 -14.51 -13.90
C LEU A 8 2.63 -14.40 -14.13
N VAL A 9 2.20 -13.46 -14.97
CA VAL A 9 0.77 -13.28 -15.32
C VAL A 9 0.23 -14.54 -16.00
N LEU A 10 0.95 -15.10 -16.98
CA LEU A 10 0.55 -16.33 -17.68
C LEU A 10 0.45 -17.52 -16.72
N LEU A 11 1.44 -17.67 -15.82
CA LEU A 11 1.42 -18.71 -14.79
C LEU A 11 0.22 -18.56 -13.85
N MET A 12 -0.11 -17.33 -13.42
CA MET A 12 -1.25 -17.09 -12.55
C MET A 12 -2.58 -17.34 -13.23
N ILE A 13 -2.72 -16.96 -14.51
CA ILE A 13 -3.93 -17.27 -15.32
C ILE A 13 -4.05 -18.79 -15.48
N GLY A 14 -2.98 -19.48 -15.85
CA GLY A 14 -2.95 -20.94 -16.03
C GLY A 14 -3.34 -21.67 -14.72
N MET A 15 -2.77 -21.27 -13.58
CA MET A 15 -3.09 -21.85 -12.27
C MET A 15 -4.55 -21.61 -11.87
N SER A 16 -5.06 -20.40 -12.12
CA SER A 16 -6.46 -20.05 -11.85
C SER A 16 -7.43 -20.85 -12.73
N PHE A 17 -7.04 -21.11 -13.97
CA PHE A 17 -7.82 -21.94 -14.89
C PHE A 17 -7.84 -23.42 -14.47
N VAL A 18 -6.70 -23.99 -14.05
CA VAL A 18 -6.62 -25.37 -13.53
C VAL A 18 -7.49 -25.55 -12.29
N ARG A 19 -7.52 -24.55 -11.40
CA ARG A 19 -8.33 -24.61 -10.16
C ARG A 19 -9.71 -23.94 -10.27
N ARG A 20 -10.22 -23.73 -11.48
CA ARG A 20 -11.49 -23.01 -11.71
C ARG A 20 -12.70 -23.59 -10.99
N SER A 21 -12.73 -24.89 -10.76
CA SER A 21 -13.81 -25.59 -10.04
C SER A 21 -13.80 -25.32 -8.52
N GLU A 22 -12.67 -24.97 -7.95
CA GLU A 22 -12.50 -24.65 -6.54
C GLU A 22 -12.78 -23.18 -6.24
N ILE A 23 -12.74 -22.31 -7.28
CA ILE A 23 -12.82 -20.86 -7.14
C ILE A 23 -14.28 -20.38 -7.23
N ARG A 24 -14.77 -19.73 -6.18
CA ARG A 24 -16.05 -19.02 -6.19
C ARG A 24 -15.89 -17.63 -6.82
N TRP A 25 -15.87 -17.56 -8.14
CA TRP A 25 -15.60 -16.33 -8.91
C TRP A 25 -16.48 -15.14 -8.53
N LEU A 26 -17.79 -15.36 -8.31
CA LEU A 26 -18.76 -14.30 -7.97
C LEU A 26 -18.52 -13.69 -6.58
N ALA A 27 -17.91 -14.43 -5.66
CA ALA A 27 -17.56 -13.92 -4.32
C ALA A 27 -16.13 -13.38 -4.25
N ALA A 28 -15.29 -13.67 -5.25
CA ALA A 28 -13.87 -13.43 -5.23
C ALA A 28 -13.48 -12.02 -5.69
N LEU A 29 -14.22 -11.43 -6.62
CA LEU A 29 -13.90 -10.12 -7.20
C LEU A 29 -14.78 -9.01 -6.60
N PRO A 30 -14.18 -8.10 -5.78
CA PRO A 30 -14.91 -6.95 -5.28
C PRO A 30 -15.32 -6.01 -6.43
N VAL A 31 -16.60 -5.66 -6.49
CA VAL A 31 -17.13 -4.74 -7.52
C VAL A 31 -16.37 -3.43 -7.55
N SER A 32 -15.99 -2.90 -6.37
CA SER A 32 -15.23 -1.65 -6.27
C SER A 32 -13.86 -1.74 -6.95
N LEU A 33 -13.17 -2.89 -6.87
CA LEU A 33 -11.91 -3.12 -7.58
C LEU A 33 -12.13 -3.15 -9.10
N VAL A 34 -13.15 -3.87 -9.55
CA VAL A 34 -13.50 -3.95 -10.98
C VAL A 34 -13.86 -2.58 -11.53
N LEU A 35 -14.62 -1.77 -10.79
CA LEU A 35 -14.97 -0.41 -11.17
C LEU A 35 -13.73 0.49 -11.30
N PHE A 36 -12.81 0.42 -10.33
CA PHE A 36 -11.58 1.22 -10.39
C PHE A 36 -10.70 0.82 -11.57
N VAL A 37 -10.44 -0.47 -11.74
CA VAL A 37 -9.64 -0.99 -12.86
C VAL A 37 -10.33 -0.71 -14.21
N GLY A 38 -11.64 -0.85 -14.27
CA GLY A 38 -12.45 -0.53 -15.45
C GLY A 38 -12.34 0.94 -15.84
N TRP A 39 -12.56 1.88 -14.89
CA TRP A 39 -12.42 3.30 -15.13
C TRP A 39 -11.00 3.69 -15.58
N THR A 40 -10.00 3.13 -14.88
CA THR A 40 -8.60 3.31 -15.26
C THR A 40 -8.33 2.82 -16.69
N SER A 41 -8.88 1.66 -17.07
CA SER A 41 -8.73 1.12 -18.44
C SER A 41 -9.43 1.97 -19.49
N MET A 42 -10.58 2.55 -19.16
CA MET A 42 -11.29 3.48 -20.06
C MET A 42 -10.51 4.77 -20.32
N SER A 43 -9.56 5.15 -19.46
CA SER A 43 -8.80 6.39 -19.62
C SER A 43 -8.00 6.46 -20.93
N VAL A 44 -7.76 5.33 -21.61
CA VAL A 44 -7.16 5.28 -22.94
C VAL A 44 -8.00 6.00 -24.01
N LEU A 45 -9.31 6.18 -23.77
CA LEU A 45 -10.24 6.77 -24.76
C LEU A 45 -10.07 8.29 -24.88
N TRP A 46 -9.68 8.97 -23.79
CA TRP A 46 -9.57 10.44 -23.75
C TRP A 46 -8.16 10.97 -23.57
N THR A 47 -7.20 10.11 -23.23
CA THR A 47 -5.82 10.52 -23.04
C THR A 47 -5.16 10.99 -24.34
N THR A 48 -4.29 12.00 -24.25
CA THR A 48 -3.48 12.50 -25.36
C THR A 48 -2.21 11.67 -25.59
N TYR A 49 -1.77 10.86 -24.60
CA TYR A 49 -0.53 10.05 -24.63
C TYR A 49 -0.85 8.54 -24.54
N ARG A 50 -1.60 8.05 -25.52
CA ARG A 50 -2.16 6.67 -25.55
C ARG A 50 -1.15 5.57 -25.26
N SER A 51 0.07 5.62 -25.84
CA SER A 51 1.07 4.58 -25.64
C SER A 51 1.53 4.47 -24.17
N ALA A 52 1.69 5.62 -23.50
CA ALA A 52 2.04 5.66 -22.08
C ALA A 52 0.90 5.14 -21.22
N THR A 53 -0.33 5.53 -21.52
CA THR A 53 -1.54 5.07 -20.83
C THR A 53 -1.75 3.56 -21.00
N VAL A 54 -1.64 3.02 -22.22
CA VAL A 54 -1.74 1.57 -22.45
C VAL A 54 -0.67 0.81 -21.65
N THR A 55 0.56 1.32 -21.62
CA THR A 55 1.64 0.69 -20.83
C THR A 55 1.33 0.74 -19.32
N GLY A 56 0.86 1.88 -18.82
CA GLY A 56 0.47 2.05 -17.41
C GLY A 56 -0.69 1.12 -17.00
N ILE A 57 -1.71 1.01 -17.87
CA ILE A 57 -2.85 0.10 -17.68
C ILE A 57 -2.39 -1.36 -17.70
N ALA A 58 -1.56 -1.75 -18.67
CA ALA A 58 -1.03 -3.11 -18.75
C ALA A 58 -0.26 -3.49 -17.47
N TYR A 59 0.50 -2.54 -16.91
CA TYR A 59 1.22 -2.71 -15.66
C TYR A 59 0.27 -2.88 -14.48
N LEU A 60 -0.74 -2.03 -14.37
CA LEU A 60 -1.79 -2.13 -13.33
C LEU A 60 -2.53 -3.46 -13.42
N LEU A 61 -2.94 -3.87 -14.63
CA LEU A 61 -3.64 -5.13 -14.87
C LEU A 61 -2.77 -6.35 -14.51
N ALA A 62 -1.49 -6.32 -14.86
CA ALA A 62 -0.56 -7.40 -14.53
C ALA A 62 -0.49 -7.63 -13.00
N PHE A 63 -0.26 -6.57 -12.22
CA PHE A 63 -0.23 -6.68 -10.77
C PHE A 63 -1.61 -7.01 -10.17
N THR A 64 -2.69 -6.56 -10.80
CA THR A 64 -4.06 -6.93 -10.38
C THR A 64 -4.30 -8.42 -10.59
N ILE A 65 -3.96 -8.97 -11.75
CA ILE A 65 -4.12 -10.40 -12.06
C ILE A 65 -3.28 -11.26 -11.10
N ILE A 66 -2.03 -10.87 -10.85
CA ILE A 66 -1.14 -11.57 -9.91
C ILE A 66 -1.73 -11.51 -8.49
N GLY A 67 -2.17 -10.34 -8.02
CA GLY A 67 -2.72 -10.17 -6.68
C GLY A 67 -4.03 -10.95 -6.47
N VAL A 68 -4.93 -10.91 -7.44
CA VAL A 68 -6.16 -11.71 -7.44
C VAL A 68 -5.81 -13.20 -7.46
N GLY A 69 -4.93 -13.64 -8.36
CA GLY A 69 -4.54 -15.04 -8.47
C GLY A 69 -3.92 -15.60 -7.19
N ILE A 70 -2.97 -14.86 -6.57
CA ILE A 70 -2.39 -15.23 -5.27
C ILE A 70 -3.50 -15.37 -4.21
N SER A 71 -4.43 -14.42 -4.18
CA SER A 71 -5.52 -14.42 -3.19
C SER A 71 -6.51 -15.56 -3.38
N LEU A 72 -6.71 -16.03 -4.61
CA LEU A 72 -7.61 -17.14 -4.91
C LEU A 72 -7.00 -18.51 -4.59
N VAL A 73 -5.68 -18.64 -4.79
CA VAL A 73 -4.97 -19.93 -4.72
C VAL A 73 -4.39 -20.19 -3.32
N ARG A 74 -4.07 -19.15 -2.56
CA ARG A 74 -3.36 -19.26 -1.27
C ARG A 74 -4.19 -18.78 -0.10
N ASP A 75 -4.03 -19.45 1.04
CA ASP A 75 -4.59 -19.00 2.31
C ASP A 75 -3.85 -17.77 2.84
N THR A 76 -4.55 -16.99 3.69
CA THR A 76 -3.97 -15.74 4.22
C THR A 76 -2.65 -15.97 4.95
N ILE A 77 -2.49 -17.09 5.68
CA ILE A 77 -1.24 -17.39 6.39
C ILE A 77 -0.08 -17.70 5.42
N GLN A 78 -0.35 -18.39 4.31
CA GLN A 78 0.63 -18.65 3.27
C GLN A 78 1.07 -17.37 2.58
N ILE A 79 0.13 -16.45 2.35
CA ILE A 79 0.40 -15.12 1.79
C ILE A 79 1.28 -14.31 2.73
N VAL A 80 0.96 -14.27 4.02
CA VAL A 80 1.77 -13.59 5.05
C VAL A 80 3.20 -14.12 5.05
N ARG A 81 3.40 -15.44 5.00
CA ARG A 81 4.73 -16.05 4.94
C ARG A 81 5.49 -15.69 3.66
N ALA A 82 4.83 -15.76 2.50
CA ALA A 82 5.46 -15.39 1.24
C ALA A 82 5.92 -13.93 1.21
N PHE A 83 5.07 -12.99 1.69
CA PHE A 83 5.49 -11.60 1.86
C PHE A 83 6.61 -11.46 2.90
N GLY A 84 6.56 -12.23 3.99
CA GLY A 84 7.63 -12.28 4.99
C GLY A 84 8.98 -12.66 4.38
N ASP A 85 9.01 -13.70 3.55
CA ASP A 85 10.24 -14.14 2.87
C ASP A 85 10.77 -13.08 1.89
N VAL A 86 9.88 -12.47 1.11
CA VAL A 86 10.25 -11.37 0.19
C VAL A 86 10.80 -10.16 0.96
N PHE A 87 10.13 -9.75 2.05
CA PHE A 87 10.60 -8.63 2.85
C PHE A 87 11.94 -8.90 3.52
N ARG A 88 12.19 -10.12 4.01
CA ARG A 88 13.52 -10.52 4.51
C ARG A 88 14.58 -10.35 3.43
N ALA A 89 14.32 -10.87 2.24
CA ALA A 89 15.25 -10.77 1.12
C ALA A 89 15.53 -9.30 0.76
N VAL A 90 14.49 -8.48 0.59
CA VAL A 90 14.62 -7.06 0.25
C VAL A 90 15.42 -6.30 1.31
N LEU A 91 15.09 -6.49 2.60
CA LEU A 91 15.76 -5.77 3.69
C LEU A 91 17.22 -6.24 3.88
N VAL A 92 17.49 -7.54 3.78
CA VAL A 92 18.86 -8.07 3.87
C VAL A 92 19.71 -7.57 2.72
N VAL A 93 19.22 -7.64 1.49
CA VAL A 93 19.96 -7.15 0.31
C VAL A 93 20.17 -5.63 0.41
N SER A 94 19.14 -4.87 0.79
CA SER A 94 19.26 -3.42 0.98
C SER A 94 20.33 -3.07 2.00
N LEU A 95 20.29 -3.70 3.18
CA LEU A 95 21.27 -3.44 4.24
C LEU A 95 22.69 -3.90 3.86
N ALA A 96 22.81 -5.06 3.20
CA ALA A 96 24.10 -5.55 2.73
C ALA A 96 24.76 -4.60 1.72
N LEU A 97 23.97 -4.07 0.78
CA LEU A 97 24.45 -3.11 -0.21
C LEU A 97 24.80 -1.74 0.40
N GLU A 98 24.04 -1.28 1.40
CA GLU A 98 24.37 -0.04 2.14
C GLU A 98 25.65 -0.21 2.97
N ILE A 99 25.86 -1.38 3.60
CA ILE A 99 27.12 -1.70 4.31
C ILE A 99 28.28 -1.76 3.31
N LEU A 100 28.10 -2.43 2.17
CA LEU A 100 29.11 -2.53 1.12
C LEU A 100 29.50 -1.12 0.63
N SER A 101 28.52 -0.29 0.29
CA SER A 101 28.71 1.05 -0.25
C SER A 101 29.31 2.02 0.78
N GLY A 102 28.73 2.10 1.99
CA GLY A 102 29.06 3.14 2.96
C GLY A 102 30.16 2.77 3.96
N LEU A 103 30.44 1.47 4.20
CA LEU A 103 31.44 1.05 5.19
C LEU A 103 32.65 0.34 4.58
N LEU A 104 32.48 -0.42 3.48
CA LEU A 104 33.55 -1.23 2.91
C LEU A 104 34.24 -0.54 1.73
N ILE A 105 33.48 0.06 0.83
CA ILE A 105 34.01 0.67 -0.40
C ILE A 105 34.11 2.19 -0.24
N ASP A 106 33.27 2.78 0.61
CA ASP A 106 33.12 4.23 0.80
C ASP A 106 32.85 5.00 -0.53
N MET A 107 32.00 4.38 -1.38
CA MET A 107 31.61 4.92 -2.68
C MET A 107 30.13 4.67 -2.96
N PRO A 108 29.40 5.63 -3.55
CA PRO A 108 28.01 5.45 -3.93
C PRO A 108 27.86 4.43 -5.07
N ILE A 109 26.82 3.59 -4.99
CA ILE A 109 26.44 2.66 -6.06
C ILE A 109 25.36 3.34 -6.90
N GLY A 110 25.76 4.25 -7.81
CA GLY A 110 24.88 5.17 -8.52
C GLY A 110 23.77 4.47 -9.32
N PHE A 111 24.01 3.32 -9.96
CA PHE A 111 23.01 2.60 -10.75
C PHE A 111 21.88 1.95 -9.91
N LEU A 112 22.11 1.76 -8.60
CA LEU A 112 21.10 1.34 -7.63
C LEU A 112 20.51 2.50 -6.83
N GLY A 113 21.05 3.70 -7.01
CA GLY A 113 20.65 4.89 -6.26
C GLY A 113 21.17 4.92 -4.82
N ILE A 114 22.06 4.00 -4.42
CA ILE A 114 22.61 3.90 -3.07
C ILE A 114 23.69 4.96 -2.88
N GLN A 115 23.52 5.83 -1.89
CA GLN A 115 24.42 6.95 -1.64
C GLN A 115 25.66 6.58 -0.81
N GLY A 116 25.57 5.52 0.00
CA GLY A 116 26.64 5.11 0.89
C GLY A 116 26.71 5.91 2.20
N ASP A 117 25.61 6.55 2.60
CA ASP A 117 25.55 7.45 3.77
C ASP A 117 25.58 6.73 5.12
N LEU A 118 25.78 5.42 5.16
CA LEU A 118 25.77 4.65 6.40
C LEU A 118 26.97 5.00 7.32
N ASN A 119 28.11 5.39 6.74
CA ASN A 119 29.30 5.84 7.49
C ASN A 119 29.02 7.11 8.31
N THR A 120 28.17 8.02 7.82
CA THR A 120 27.72 9.24 8.52
C THR A 120 26.44 9.04 9.33
N LEU A 121 25.98 7.79 9.47
CA LEU A 121 24.64 7.48 10.00
C LEU A 121 23.52 8.21 9.24
N GLY A 122 23.72 8.54 7.97
CA GLY A 122 22.74 9.16 7.09
C GLY A 122 21.55 8.25 6.77
N PRO A 123 20.51 8.80 6.14
CA PRO A 123 19.32 8.01 5.78
C PRO A 123 19.65 7.02 4.67
N ILE A 124 19.41 5.73 4.92
CA ILE A 124 19.55 4.68 3.92
C ILE A 124 18.30 4.58 3.04
N GLN A 125 18.48 4.15 1.79
CA GLN A 125 17.39 3.89 0.83
C GLN A 125 17.41 2.48 0.24
N GLY A 126 18.52 1.77 0.36
CA GLY A 126 18.70 0.41 -0.15
C GLY A 126 18.33 0.30 -1.63
N ILE A 127 17.78 -0.85 -2.02
CA ILE A 127 17.32 -1.10 -3.40
C ILE A 127 15.97 -0.43 -3.72
N MET A 128 15.35 0.29 -2.77
CA MET A 128 14.02 0.89 -2.94
C MET A 128 14.06 2.30 -3.54
N ALA A 129 15.24 2.80 -3.89
CA ALA A 129 15.49 4.10 -4.53
C ALA A 129 15.03 5.34 -3.73
N SER A 130 14.38 5.18 -2.58
CA SER A 130 14.08 6.29 -1.66
C SER A 130 13.97 5.80 -0.21
N ARG A 131 14.37 6.66 0.74
CA ARG A 131 14.26 6.39 2.18
C ARG A 131 12.82 6.13 2.63
N ASN A 132 11.84 6.82 2.03
CA ASN A 132 10.43 6.64 2.37
C ASN A 132 9.91 5.29 1.90
N GLN A 133 10.31 4.82 0.71
CA GLN A 133 9.91 3.50 0.21
C GLN A 133 10.56 2.37 1.02
N LEU A 134 11.86 2.48 1.33
CA LEU A 134 12.53 1.50 2.20
C LEU A 134 11.86 1.45 3.58
N GLY A 135 11.60 2.60 4.17
CA GLY A 135 10.90 2.69 5.46
C GLY A 135 9.49 2.10 5.43
N LEU A 136 8.73 2.32 4.33
CA LEU A 136 7.40 1.72 4.16
C LEU A 136 7.49 0.19 4.05
N VAL A 137 8.40 -0.33 3.24
CA VAL A 137 8.66 -1.77 3.12
C VAL A 137 9.07 -2.35 4.47
N ALA A 138 9.94 -1.69 5.22
CA ALA A 138 10.35 -2.11 6.56
C ALA A 138 9.18 -2.12 7.56
N LEU A 139 8.29 -1.14 7.50
CA LEU A 139 7.07 -1.09 8.34
C LEU A 139 6.10 -2.23 7.98
N LEU A 140 5.85 -2.46 6.70
CA LEU A 140 5.03 -3.58 6.22
C LEU A 140 5.65 -4.93 6.61
N ALA A 141 6.98 -5.02 6.59
CA ALA A 141 7.73 -6.17 7.06
C ALA A 141 7.53 -6.40 8.57
N VAL A 142 7.62 -5.37 9.42
CA VAL A 142 7.38 -5.46 10.87
C VAL A 142 5.97 -5.96 11.16
N ILE A 143 4.95 -5.45 10.45
CA ILE A 143 3.56 -5.92 10.57
C ILE A 143 3.46 -7.41 10.20
N THR A 144 4.12 -7.82 9.13
CA THR A 144 4.13 -9.19 8.61
C THR A 144 4.86 -10.14 9.57
N PHE A 145 6.07 -9.79 10.00
CA PHE A 145 6.89 -10.58 10.93
C PHE A 145 6.22 -10.71 12.31
N GLY A 146 5.56 -9.63 12.78
CA GLY A 146 4.77 -9.66 14.00
C GLY A 146 3.59 -10.64 13.90
N THR A 147 2.95 -10.70 12.73
CA THR A 147 1.87 -11.66 12.46
C THR A 147 2.40 -13.09 12.39
N GLU A 148 3.51 -13.34 11.69
CA GLU A 148 4.17 -14.65 11.63
C GLU A 148 4.54 -15.16 13.03
N LEU A 149 5.11 -14.30 13.86
CA LEU A 149 5.54 -14.66 15.23
C LEU A 149 4.33 -15.03 16.10
N ARG A 150 3.24 -14.25 16.00
CA ARG A 150 2.00 -14.50 16.76
C ARG A 150 1.26 -15.75 16.30
N THR A 151 1.27 -16.04 15.01
CA THR A 151 0.65 -17.24 14.45
C THR A 151 1.54 -18.47 14.57
N ARG A 152 2.78 -18.29 15.04
CA ARG A 152 3.81 -19.35 15.12
C ARG A 152 4.06 -20.04 13.77
N SER A 153 3.91 -19.29 12.68
CA SER A 153 4.09 -19.81 11.33
C SER A 153 5.57 -19.96 10.94
N VAL A 154 6.48 -19.32 11.70
CA VAL A 154 7.93 -19.42 11.57
C VAL A 154 8.59 -19.74 12.91
N GLY A 155 9.82 -20.27 12.89
CA GLY A 155 10.59 -20.51 14.09
C GLY A 155 10.86 -19.22 14.86
N ARG A 156 10.85 -19.28 16.19
CA ARG A 156 10.95 -18.09 17.06
C ARG A 156 12.21 -17.27 16.81
N GLY A 157 13.36 -17.92 16.58
CA GLY A 157 14.62 -17.24 16.27
C GLY A 157 14.56 -16.44 14.99
N LEU A 158 14.06 -17.05 13.91
CA LEU A 158 13.86 -16.37 12.62
C LEU A 158 12.89 -15.20 12.77
N GLY A 159 11.75 -15.39 13.46
CA GLY A 159 10.75 -14.34 13.65
C GLY A 159 11.29 -13.14 14.43
N VAL A 160 12.05 -13.36 15.52
CA VAL A 160 12.67 -12.28 16.30
C VAL A 160 13.76 -11.58 15.49
N GLY A 161 14.65 -12.33 14.82
CA GLY A 161 15.68 -11.75 13.96
C GLY A 161 15.09 -10.90 12.83
N SER A 162 13.98 -11.37 12.22
CA SER A 162 13.25 -10.61 11.19
C SER A 162 12.65 -9.31 11.74
N LEU A 163 12.08 -9.33 12.96
CA LEU A 163 11.57 -8.11 13.60
C LEU A 163 12.69 -7.10 13.85
N VAL A 164 13.84 -7.55 14.35
CA VAL A 164 15.01 -6.68 14.56
C VAL A 164 15.46 -6.06 13.23
N LEU A 165 15.54 -6.86 12.16
CA LEU A 165 15.87 -6.39 10.81
C LEU A 165 14.88 -5.33 10.31
N GLY A 166 13.57 -5.56 10.47
CA GLY A 166 12.55 -4.60 10.08
C GLY A 166 12.61 -3.29 10.88
N ILE A 167 12.78 -3.38 12.21
CA ILE A 167 12.92 -2.20 13.07
C ILE A 167 14.19 -1.42 12.72
N ALA A 168 15.30 -2.10 12.45
CA ALA A 168 16.53 -1.47 11.97
C ALA A 168 16.31 -0.75 10.64
N GLY A 169 15.61 -1.36 9.69
CA GLY A 169 15.24 -0.74 8.42
C GLY A 169 14.42 0.55 8.60
N ILE A 170 13.42 0.56 9.50
CA ILE A 170 12.66 1.77 9.83
C ILE A 170 13.57 2.85 10.42
N ALA A 171 14.39 2.48 11.42
CA ALA A 171 15.25 3.44 12.13
C ALA A 171 16.31 4.06 11.19
N LEU A 172 16.96 3.24 10.36
CA LEU A 172 17.99 3.68 9.45
C LEU A 172 17.44 4.46 8.24
N SER A 173 16.19 4.22 7.83
CA SER A 173 15.55 5.01 6.77
C SER A 173 15.37 6.48 7.16
N ARG A 174 15.31 6.81 8.45
CA ARG A 174 15.12 8.17 8.99
C ARG A 174 14.01 8.94 8.27
N SER A 175 12.95 8.23 7.85
CA SER A 175 11.84 8.82 7.11
C SER A 175 10.84 9.50 8.07
N PRO A 176 10.62 10.81 7.98
CA PRO A 176 9.59 11.51 8.76
C PRO A 176 8.19 10.97 8.50
N VAL A 177 7.89 10.66 7.22
CA VAL A 177 6.60 10.09 6.79
C VAL A 177 6.35 8.76 7.49
N ILE A 178 7.33 7.86 7.45
CA ILE A 178 7.17 6.52 8.03
C ILE A 178 7.14 6.56 9.55
N SER A 179 7.82 7.50 10.17
CA SER A 179 7.72 7.72 11.62
C SER A 179 6.28 8.10 12.03
N ALA A 180 5.63 8.97 11.26
CA ALA A 180 4.21 9.30 11.49
C ALA A 180 3.29 8.11 11.23
N VAL A 181 3.49 7.35 10.14
CA VAL A 181 2.73 6.13 9.84
C VAL A 181 2.90 5.08 10.95
N LEU A 182 4.12 4.89 11.45
CA LEU A 182 4.43 3.95 12.54
C LEU A 182 3.64 4.29 13.82
N ILE A 183 3.55 5.57 14.18
CA ILE A 183 2.75 6.02 15.34
C ILE A 183 1.28 5.62 15.16
N VAL A 184 0.69 5.92 14.00
CA VAL A 184 -0.72 5.60 13.72
C VAL A 184 -0.94 4.08 13.73
N VAL A 185 -0.05 3.30 13.11
CA VAL A 185 -0.14 1.83 13.09
C VAL A 185 0.00 1.28 14.52
N THR A 186 0.89 1.82 15.34
CA THR A 186 1.06 1.39 16.74
C THR A 186 -0.22 1.64 17.55
N ILE A 187 -0.84 2.83 17.42
CA ILE A 187 -2.12 3.14 18.04
C ILE A 187 -3.20 2.15 17.58
N ALA A 188 -3.25 1.85 16.29
CA ALA A 188 -4.21 0.91 15.71
C ALA A 188 -4.00 -0.53 16.22
N VAL A 189 -2.76 -0.97 16.40
CA VAL A 189 -2.44 -2.28 17.00
C VAL A 189 -2.99 -2.35 18.42
N ILE A 190 -2.76 -1.32 19.24
CA ILE A 190 -3.26 -1.23 20.62
C ILE A 190 -4.79 -1.25 20.61
N ALA A 191 -5.42 -0.44 19.75
CA ALA A 191 -6.87 -0.37 19.61
C ALA A 191 -7.48 -1.71 19.18
N LEU A 192 -6.91 -2.39 18.19
CA LEU A 192 -7.36 -3.73 17.77
C LEU A 192 -7.20 -4.76 18.89
N TYR A 193 -6.08 -4.73 19.61
CA TYR A 193 -5.85 -5.65 20.72
C TYR A 193 -6.86 -5.44 21.86
N PHE A 194 -7.20 -4.18 22.15
CA PHE A 194 -8.25 -3.81 23.11
C PHE A 194 -9.63 -4.30 22.63
N LEU A 195 -10.02 -3.97 21.38
CA LEU A 195 -11.31 -4.40 20.81
C LEU A 195 -11.52 -5.91 20.85
N ARG A 196 -10.46 -6.68 20.62
CA ARG A 196 -10.51 -8.15 20.62
C ARG A 196 -10.75 -8.74 21.99
N ARG A 197 -10.46 -8.02 23.06
CA ARG A 197 -10.72 -8.42 24.45
C ARG A 197 -12.14 -8.12 24.92
N LEU A 198 -12.85 -7.21 24.21
CA LEU A 198 -14.18 -6.81 24.59
C LEU A 198 -15.24 -7.87 24.21
N PRO A 199 -16.32 -8.00 24.99
CA PRO A 199 -17.47 -8.80 24.63
C PRO A 199 -18.13 -8.27 23.34
N ALA A 200 -18.75 -9.16 22.57
CA ALA A 200 -19.27 -8.84 21.23
C ALA A 200 -20.26 -7.66 21.22
N GLU A 201 -21.08 -7.55 22.27
CA GLU A 201 -22.12 -6.53 22.42
C GLU A 201 -21.55 -5.10 22.50
N ARG A 202 -20.39 -4.92 23.12
CA ARG A 202 -19.76 -3.61 23.30
C ARG A 202 -18.84 -3.20 22.14
N ARG A 203 -18.46 -4.14 21.26
CA ARG A 203 -17.49 -3.88 20.18
C ARG A 203 -17.94 -2.79 19.22
N THR A 204 -19.23 -2.76 18.86
CA THR A 204 -19.76 -1.76 17.93
C THR A 204 -19.64 -0.33 18.50
N ILE A 205 -19.98 -0.15 19.77
CA ILE A 205 -19.89 1.17 20.44
C ILE A 205 -18.43 1.62 20.48
N TRP A 206 -17.51 0.73 20.85
CA TRP A 206 -16.09 1.04 20.89
C TRP A 206 -15.48 1.29 19.50
N GLN A 207 -15.95 0.59 18.45
CA GLN A 207 -15.55 0.88 17.07
C GLN A 207 -15.98 2.28 16.63
N LEU A 208 -17.20 2.69 16.96
CA LEU A 208 -17.67 4.07 16.73
C LEU A 208 -16.85 5.08 17.52
N GLY A 209 -16.56 4.81 18.79
CA GLY A 209 -15.68 5.65 19.61
C GLY A 209 -14.27 5.79 19.03
N LEU A 210 -13.69 4.72 18.52
CA LEU A 210 -12.39 4.75 17.84
C LEU A 210 -12.44 5.53 16.52
N LEU A 211 -13.53 5.43 15.77
CA LEU A 211 -13.72 6.24 14.56
C LEU A 211 -13.77 7.72 14.89
N VAL A 212 -14.59 8.10 15.87
CA VAL A 212 -14.67 9.50 16.34
C VAL A 212 -13.33 9.97 16.88
N GLY A 213 -12.65 9.16 17.70
CA GLY A 213 -11.31 9.45 18.19
C GLY A 213 -10.29 9.64 17.07
N ALA A 214 -10.32 8.80 16.04
CA ALA A 214 -9.44 8.93 14.87
C ALA A 214 -9.72 10.23 14.09
N LEU A 215 -10.99 10.61 13.92
CA LEU A 215 -11.37 11.87 13.27
C LEU A 215 -10.91 13.08 14.09
N LEU A 216 -11.06 13.05 15.41
CA LEU A 216 -10.59 14.11 16.29
C LEU A 216 -9.05 14.22 16.28
N LEU A 217 -8.34 13.09 16.28
CA LEU A 217 -6.88 13.07 16.15
C LEU A 217 -6.43 13.61 14.79
N ALA A 218 -7.11 13.26 13.71
CA ALA A 218 -6.82 13.78 12.38
C ALA A 218 -7.04 15.30 12.32
N LEU A 219 -8.13 15.80 12.91
CA LEU A 219 -8.41 17.23 13.03
C LEU A 219 -7.34 17.94 13.87
N ALA A 220 -6.99 17.39 15.03
CA ALA A 220 -5.93 17.93 15.88
C ALA A 220 -4.58 17.98 15.15
N ALA A 221 -4.20 16.90 14.47
CA ALA A 221 -2.97 16.84 13.66
C ALA A 221 -2.99 17.88 12.53
N TRP A 222 -4.13 18.11 11.90
CA TRP A 222 -4.29 19.16 10.90
C TRP A 222 -4.13 20.57 11.48
N LEU A 223 -4.74 20.84 12.64
CA LEU A 223 -4.62 22.13 13.32
C LEU A 223 -3.20 22.41 13.83
N THR A 224 -2.50 21.35 14.27
CA THR A 224 -1.11 21.43 14.78
C THR A 224 -0.06 21.04 13.77
N ARG A 225 -0.38 21.07 12.46
CA ARG A 225 0.54 20.59 11.39
C ARG A 225 1.89 21.30 11.38
N ALA A 226 1.93 22.60 11.65
CA ALA A 226 3.18 23.36 11.60
C ALA A 226 4.21 22.90 12.65
N PRO A 227 3.89 22.81 13.95
CA PRO A 227 4.81 22.25 14.93
C PRO A 227 5.12 20.76 14.70
N LEU A 228 4.19 19.97 14.15
CA LEU A 228 4.47 18.56 13.81
C LEU A 228 5.51 18.45 12.68
N ILE A 229 5.38 19.25 11.62
CA ILE A 229 6.34 19.26 10.52
C ILE A 229 7.74 19.64 11.04
N ALA A 230 7.83 20.64 11.93
CA ALA A 230 9.10 21.06 12.54
C ALA A 230 9.68 19.94 13.43
N LEU A 231 8.87 19.29 14.24
CA LEU A 231 9.28 18.18 15.12
C LEU A 231 9.93 17.03 14.36
N PHE A 232 9.38 16.67 13.19
CA PHE A 232 9.92 15.60 12.34
C PHE A 232 11.02 16.07 11.39
N SER A 233 11.50 17.31 11.49
CA SER A 233 12.49 17.91 10.58
C SER A 233 12.10 17.76 9.10
N ALA A 234 10.80 17.84 8.81
CA ALA A 234 10.22 17.58 7.49
C ALA A 234 9.99 18.85 6.65
N ASN A 235 10.57 19.99 7.04
CA ASN A 235 10.29 21.28 6.38
C ASN A 235 10.65 21.27 4.87
N ASN A 236 11.83 20.77 4.51
CA ASN A 236 12.26 20.71 3.10
C ASN A 236 11.37 19.75 2.29
N ASP A 237 11.12 18.54 2.81
CA ASP A 237 10.24 17.55 2.19
C ASP A 237 8.82 18.12 2.00
N MET A 238 8.32 18.86 2.98
CA MET A 238 6.98 19.46 2.90
C MET A 238 6.92 20.61 1.90
N THR A 239 7.97 21.47 1.85
CA THR A 239 8.06 22.56 0.87
C THR A 239 8.05 22.03 -0.55
N TYR A 240 8.84 21.00 -0.84
CA TYR A 240 8.81 20.27 -2.11
C TYR A 240 7.39 19.77 -2.46
N ARG A 241 6.75 19.04 -1.53
CA ARG A 241 5.40 18.49 -1.73
C ARG A 241 4.36 19.59 -1.98
N LEU A 242 4.35 20.66 -1.18
CA LEU A 242 3.41 21.76 -1.36
C LEU A 242 3.61 22.46 -2.71
N THR A 243 4.84 22.63 -3.15
CA THR A 243 5.16 23.22 -4.46
C THR A 243 4.68 22.32 -5.59
N LEU A 244 4.95 21.02 -5.51
CA LEU A 244 4.48 20.03 -6.47
C LEU A 244 2.95 19.98 -6.51
N TRP A 245 2.28 19.90 -5.36
CA TRP A 245 0.83 19.81 -5.27
C TRP A 245 0.14 21.05 -5.84
N ARG A 246 0.67 22.25 -5.60
CA ARG A 246 0.14 23.49 -6.22
C ARG A 246 0.17 23.42 -7.74
N ARG A 247 1.28 22.91 -8.33
CA ARG A 247 1.37 22.74 -9.78
C ARG A 247 0.39 21.70 -10.31
N VAL A 248 0.21 20.58 -9.62
CA VAL A 248 -0.74 19.53 -10.00
C VAL A 248 -2.18 20.05 -9.94
N VAL A 249 -2.55 20.70 -8.82
CA VAL A 249 -3.91 21.26 -8.65
C VAL A 249 -4.22 22.33 -9.69
N ALA A 250 -3.24 23.09 -10.14
CA ALA A 250 -3.44 24.11 -11.18
C ALA A 250 -3.82 23.51 -12.55
N LEU A 251 -3.50 22.24 -12.81
CA LEU A 251 -3.84 21.56 -14.08
C LEU A 251 -5.13 20.74 -14.00
N ILE A 252 -5.64 20.42 -12.82
CA ILE A 252 -6.88 19.64 -12.66
C ILE A 252 -8.09 20.28 -13.35
N PRO A 253 -8.32 21.62 -13.32
CA PRO A 253 -9.47 22.24 -13.96
C PRO A 253 -9.56 22.05 -15.48
N GLN A 254 -8.48 21.62 -16.13
CA GLN A 254 -8.49 21.37 -17.59
C GLN A 254 -9.23 20.07 -17.93
N ASN A 255 -9.16 19.03 -17.05
CA ASN A 255 -9.85 17.75 -17.21
C ASN A 255 -10.43 17.31 -15.86
N PRO A 256 -11.44 17.99 -15.31
CA PRO A 256 -11.84 17.85 -13.92
C PRO A 256 -12.52 16.52 -13.58
N LEU A 257 -13.27 15.94 -14.52
CA LEU A 257 -14.06 14.72 -14.31
C LEU A 257 -13.32 13.45 -14.69
N GLU A 258 -12.66 13.43 -15.85
CA GLU A 258 -12.01 12.27 -16.48
C GLU A 258 -10.50 12.20 -16.21
N GLY A 259 -9.87 13.35 -15.89
CA GLY A 259 -8.43 13.46 -15.70
C GLY A 259 -7.63 13.39 -17.02
N TRP A 260 -6.31 13.31 -16.89
CA TRP A 260 -5.37 13.33 -18.00
C TRP A 260 -5.11 11.96 -18.65
N GLY A 261 -5.53 10.89 -18.00
CA GLY A 261 -5.25 9.51 -18.39
C GLY A 261 -4.20 8.84 -17.50
N TRP A 262 -4.38 7.55 -17.26
CA TRP A 262 -3.55 6.77 -16.36
C TRP A 262 -2.20 6.39 -16.96
N VAL A 263 -1.11 6.71 -16.27
CA VAL A 263 0.26 6.31 -16.66
C VAL A 263 0.96 5.49 -15.56
N GLY A 264 0.40 5.47 -14.34
CA GLY A 264 1.09 4.94 -13.17
C GLY A 264 2.25 5.86 -12.78
N TYR A 265 3.48 5.51 -13.13
CA TYR A 265 4.63 6.40 -12.95
C TYR A 265 4.67 7.50 -14.01
N TRP A 266 4.85 8.75 -13.59
CA TRP A 266 4.98 9.90 -14.46
C TRP A 266 6.24 9.80 -15.33
N ARG A 267 6.13 10.29 -16.55
CA ARG A 267 7.21 10.27 -17.54
C ARG A 267 7.66 11.70 -17.84
N PRO A 268 8.89 12.10 -17.48
CA PRO A 268 9.34 13.48 -17.60
C PRO A 268 9.43 13.98 -19.05
N ASN A 269 9.40 13.08 -20.03
CA ASN A 269 9.45 13.40 -21.48
C ASN A 269 8.06 13.52 -22.14
N ILE A 270 6.97 13.40 -21.39
CA ILE A 270 5.59 13.46 -21.90
C ILE A 270 4.83 14.59 -21.23
N MET A 271 4.23 15.48 -22.00
CA MET A 271 3.35 16.53 -21.44
C MET A 271 2.11 15.89 -20.79
N PRO A 272 1.67 16.37 -19.60
CA PRO A 272 2.11 17.60 -18.90
C PRO A 272 3.21 17.39 -17.83
N PHE A 273 3.76 16.20 -17.68
CA PHE A 273 4.66 15.83 -16.55
C PHE A 273 5.94 16.69 -16.44
N PRO A 274 6.59 17.20 -17.53
CA PRO A 274 7.75 18.09 -17.41
C PRO A 274 7.46 19.37 -16.64
N ILE A 275 6.20 19.85 -16.63
CA ILE A 275 5.78 21.05 -15.90
C ILE A 275 5.98 20.91 -14.38
N PHE A 276 5.97 19.67 -13.89
CA PHE A 276 6.10 19.38 -12.47
C PHE A 276 7.55 19.35 -11.97
N THR A 277 8.52 19.31 -12.88
CA THR A 277 9.95 19.32 -12.53
C THR A 277 10.33 20.63 -11.82
N ILE A 278 10.89 20.50 -10.62
CA ILE A 278 11.34 21.63 -9.80
C ILE A 278 12.86 21.74 -9.96
N PRO A 279 13.41 22.89 -10.40
CA PRO A 279 14.84 23.06 -10.56
C PRO A 279 15.61 22.77 -9.26
N GLY A 280 16.67 21.98 -9.35
CA GLY A 280 17.47 21.58 -8.20
C GLY A 280 16.94 20.41 -7.38
N GLU A 281 15.73 19.92 -7.71
CA GLU A 281 15.10 18.78 -7.07
C GLU A 281 15.08 17.55 -8.01
N ARG A 282 14.85 16.38 -7.42
CA ARG A 282 14.66 15.15 -8.19
C ARG A 282 13.41 15.22 -9.06
N GLU A 283 13.47 14.67 -10.27
CA GLU A 283 12.32 14.58 -11.16
C GLU A 283 11.18 13.79 -10.49
N PRO A 284 9.95 14.35 -10.42
CA PRO A 284 8.84 13.69 -9.80
C PRO A 284 8.31 12.55 -10.70
N THR A 285 8.19 11.36 -10.12
CA THR A 285 7.57 10.19 -10.78
C THR A 285 6.11 9.99 -10.39
N SER A 286 5.57 10.86 -9.53
CA SER A 286 4.20 10.85 -9.03
C SER A 286 3.87 12.17 -8.33
N ALA A 287 2.62 12.38 -7.95
CA ALA A 287 2.22 13.51 -7.11
C ALA A 287 2.71 13.40 -5.65
N VAL A 288 3.38 12.31 -5.27
CA VAL A 288 3.77 12.02 -3.87
C VAL A 288 2.57 12.14 -2.91
N ASN A 289 1.39 11.83 -3.42
CA ASN A 289 0.11 11.72 -2.72
C ASN A 289 -0.84 10.94 -3.64
N ALA A 290 -1.21 9.73 -3.23
CA ALA A 290 -1.98 8.83 -4.08
C ALA A 290 -3.37 9.38 -4.45
N PHE A 291 -4.01 10.12 -3.57
CA PHE A 291 -5.35 10.69 -3.84
C PHE A 291 -5.26 11.82 -4.86
N LEU A 292 -4.26 12.69 -4.74
CA LEU A 292 -4.00 13.75 -5.71
C LEU A 292 -3.56 13.18 -7.05
N ASP A 293 -2.77 12.12 -7.04
CA ASP A 293 -2.30 11.44 -8.24
C ASP A 293 -3.47 10.80 -9.01
N VAL A 294 -4.39 10.14 -8.30
CA VAL A 294 -5.62 9.60 -8.90
C VAL A 294 -6.51 10.71 -9.42
N TRP A 295 -6.68 11.80 -8.67
CA TRP A 295 -7.48 12.93 -9.11
C TRP A 295 -6.93 13.56 -10.40
N PHE A 296 -5.64 13.75 -10.47
CA PHE A 296 -4.98 14.28 -11.66
C PHE A 296 -5.09 13.33 -12.86
N GLN A 297 -4.79 12.04 -12.68
CA GLN A 297 -4.76 11.07 -13.77
C GLN A 297 -6.16 10.58 -14.20
N LEU A 298 -7.10 10.40 -13.28
CA LEU A 298 -8.40 9.77 -13.51
C LEU A 298 -9.60 10.68 -13.21
N GLY A 299 -9.35 11.95 -12.87
CA GLY A 299 -10.35 12.94 -12.57
C GLY A 299 -11.11 12.68 -11.28
N LEU A 300 -12.15 13.49 -11.05
CA LEU A 300 -13.01 13.37 -9.87
C LEU A 300 -13.73 12.02 -9.82
N VAL A 301 -14.16 11.49 -10.97
CA VAL A 301 -14.82 10.17 -11.03
C VAL A 301 -13.88 9.09 -10.55
N GLY A 302 -12.64 9.05 -11.05
CA GLY A 302 -11.63 8.09 -10.60
C GLY A 302 -11.30 8.24 -9.12
N LEU A 303 -11.21 9.47 -8.61
CA LEU A 303 -10.98 9.73 -7.19
C LEU A 303 -12.11 9.18 -6.31
N VAL A 304 -13.37 9.42 -6.66
CA VAL A 304 -14.54 8.92 -5.89
C VAL A 304 -14.55 7.39 -5.88
N ILE A 305 -14.30 6.75 -7.02
CA ILE A 305 -14.21 5.28 -7.12
C ILE A 305 -13.05 4.76 -6.25
N PHE A 306 -11.88 5.40 -6.30
CA PHE A 306 -10.71 5.00 -5.51
C PHE A 306 -10.94 5.14 -4.01
N VAL A 307 -11.48 6.29 -3.57
CA VAL A 307 -11.82 6.52 -2.15
C VAL A 307 -12.85 5.50 -1.68
N GLY A 308 -13.88 5.21 -2.48
CA GLY A 308 -14.87 4.17 -2.19
C GLY A 308 -14.24 2.78 -2.08
N LEU A 309 -13.33 2.42 -3.00
CA LEU A 309 -12.59 1.16 -2.96
C LEU A 309 -11.74 1.03 -1.70
N VAL A 310 -10.96 2.06 -1.36
CA VAL A 310 -10.11 2.11 -0.16
C VAL A 310 -10.95 2.01 1.11
N ALA A 311 -12.02 2.80 1.21
CA ALA A 311 -12.90 2.82 2.37
C ALA A 311 -13.59 1.48 2.61
N LEU A 312 -14.16 0.87 1.57
CA LEU A 312 -14.81 -0.44 1.66
C LEU A 312 -13.82 -1.54 2.03
N THR A 313 -12.64 -1.53 1.42
CA THR A 313 -11.59 -2.52 1.70
C THR A 313 -11.11 -2.42 3.14
N PHE A 314 -10.80 -1.20 3.60
CA PHE A 314 -10.34 -0.98 4.97
C PHE A 314 -11.42 -1.35 5.99
N THR A 315 -12.65 -0.90 5.81
CA THR A 315 -13.76 -1.20 6.72
C THR A 315 -13.98 -2.70 6.87
N ARG A 316 -14.01 -3.46 5.76
CA ARG A 316 -14.15 -4.92 5.80
C ARG A 316 -12.99 -5.58 6.55
N SER A 317 -11.75 -5.19 6.23
CA SER A 317 -10.55 -5.74 6.88
C SER A 317 -10.51 -5.43 8.38
N TRP A 318 -10.90 -4.21 8.77
CA TRP A 318 -10.97 -3.78 10.17
C TRP A 318 -12.03 -4.55 10.96
N LEU A 319 -13.21 -4.73 10.38
CA LEU A 319 -14.29 -5.50 11.00
C LEU A 319 -13.88 -6.97 11.18
N LEU A 320 -13.23 -7.58 10.18
CA LEU A 320 -12.69 -8.94 10.27
C LEU A 320 -11.64 -9.06 11.38
N ALA A 321 -10.70 -8.11 11.43
CA ALA A 321 -9.67 -8.07 12.45
C ALA A 321 -10.24 -8.01 13.88
N GLY A 322 -11.34 -7.28 14.08
CA GLY A 322 -12.02 -7.19 15.37
C GLY A 322 -12.90 -8.40 15.72
N ARG A 323 -13.48 -9.07 14.72
CA ARG A 323 -14.48 -10.15 14.95
C ARG A 323 -13.89 -11.55 14.99
N LYS A 324 -12.93 -11.85 14.12
CA LYS A 324 -12.33 -13.20 14.00
C LYS A 324 -11.34 -13.47 15.13
N ARG A 325 -11.36 -14.71 15.69
CA ARG A 325 -10.42 -15.10 16.76
C ARG A 325 -8.97 -15.19 16.29
N SER A 326 -8.73 -15.65 15.06
CA SER A 326 -7.38 -15.78 14.52
C SER A 326 -6.72 -14.42 14.33
N THR A 327 -5.46 -14.31 14.76
CA THR A 327 -4.67 -13.07 14.64
C THR A 327 -4.22 -12.80 13.21
N VAL A 328 -4.28 -13.78 12.31
CA VAL A 328 -3.93 -13.60 10.90
C VAL A 328 -4.80 -12.54 10.22
N PHE A 329 -6.07 -12.38 10.65
CA PHE A 329 -6.99 -11.40 10.11
C PHE A 329 -6.65 -9.95 10.52
N THR A 330 -5.72 -9.74 11.44
CA THR A 330 -5.22 -8.38 11.75
C THR A 330 -4.22 -7.89 10.70
N TRP A 331 -3.56 -8.79 9.98
CA TRP A 331 -2.55 -8.43 8.97
C TRP A 331 -3.12 -7.57 7.84
N PRO A 332 -4.23 -7.92 7.14
CA PRO A 332 -4.76 -7.06 6.08
C PRO A 332 -5.18 -5.69 6.59
N ALA A 333 -5.76 -5.60 7.78
CA ALA A 333 -6.21 -4.33 8.36
C ALA A 333 -5.03 -3.39 8.66
N LEU A 334 -3.94 -3.90 9.23
CA LEU A 334 -2.76 -3.11 9.57
C LEU A 334 -1.94 -2.73 8.33
N VAL A 335 -1.80 -3.65 7.37
CA VAL A 335 -1.16 -3.37 6.07
C VAL A 335 -1.91 -2.28 5.32
N LEU A 336 -3.24 -2.39 5.22
CA LEU A 336 -4.06 -1.37 4.58
C LEU A 336 -3.97 -0.02 5.29
N LEU A 337 -4.00 0.00 6.63
CA LEU A 337 -3.83 1.24 7.38
C LEU A 337 -2.48 1.89 7.07
N ALA A 338 -1.38 1.11 7.09
CA ALA A 338 -0.06 1.62 6.76
C ALA A 338 -0.01 2.21 5.33
N LEU A 339 -0.56 1.48 4.34
CA LEU A 339 -0.62 1.95 2.95
C LEU A 339 -1.49 3.20 2.81
N ILE A 340 -2.66 3.27 3.46
CA ILE A 340 -3.58 4.41 3.37
C ILE A 340 -2.95 5.67 3.98
N ILE A 341 -2.36 5.56 5.18
CA ILE A 341 -1.74 6.73 5.82
C ILE A 341 -0.50 7.16 5.03
N ALA A 342 0.33 6.22 4.57
CA ALA A 342 1.45 6.54 3.68
C ALA A 342 0.99 7.22 2.39
N SER A 343 -0.18 6.89 1.87
CA SER A 343 -0.76 7.46 0.64
C SER A 343 -1.06 8.96 0.70
N LEU A 344 -1.12 9.54 1.90
CA LEU A 344 -1.23 10.99 2.09
C LEU A 344 0.08 11.73 1.73
N ALA A 345 1.19 11.01 1.71
CA ALA A 345 2.52 11.57 1.45
C ALA A 345 3.36 10.77 0.43
N GLU A 346 2.83 9.70 -0.14
CA GLU A 346 3.45 8.85 -1.15
C GLU A 346 2.38 8.27 -2.09
N SER A 347 2.76 7.87 -3.32
CA SER A 347 1.84 7.23 -4.27
C SER A 347 2.06 5.70 -4.38
N SER A 348 2.80 5.10 -3.46
CA SER A 348 3.22 3.69 -3.53
C SER A 348 2.07 2.69 -3.58
N ILE A 349 0.90 3.01 -3.01
CA ILE A 349 -0.31 2.16 -3.06
C ILE A 349 -0.83 1.94 -4.49
N LEU A 350 -0.50 2.83 -5.43
CA LEU A 350 -1.03 2.82 -6.80
C LEU A 350 -0.22 1.92 -7.75
N VAL A 351 1.00 1.51 -7.35
CA VAL A 351 1.96 0.87 -8.24
C VAL A 351 2.67 -0.31 -7.56
N GLU A 352 3.13 -1.27 -8.37
CA GLU A 352 4.01 -2.38 -7.97
C GLU A 352 3.56 -3.10 -6.68
N TYR A 353 4.49 -3.23 -5.71
CA TYR A 353 4.26 -3.97 -4.46
C TYR A 353 3.12 -3.39 -3.63
N GLY A 354 2.96 -2.07 -3.63
CA GLY A 354 1.89 -1.39 -2.89
C GLY A 354 0.51 -1.74 -3.45
N TRP A 355 0.35 -1.66 -4.78
CA TRP A 355 -0.87 -2.08 -5.46
C TRP A 355 -1.13 -3.58 -5.31
N LEU A 356 -0.09 -4.41 -5.46
CA LEU A 356 -0.19 -5.85 -5.25
C LEU A 356 -0.74 -6.20 -3.86
N MET A 357 -0.14 -5.63 -2.81
CA MET A 357 -0.59 -5.85 -1.44
C MET A 357 -2.00 -5.33 -1.19
N PHE A 358 -2.33 -4.16 -1.75
CA PHE A 358 -3.67 -3.59 -1.68
C PHE A 358 -4.71 -4.52 -2.33
N VAL A 359 -4.45 -5.03 -3.54
CA VAL A 359 -5.34 -5.98 -4.23
C VAL A 359 -5.50 -7.27 -3.41
N VAL A 360 -4.40 -7.83 -2.91
CA VAL A 360 -4.44 -9.04 -2.07
C VAL A 360 -5.33 -8.83 -0.83
N CYS A 361 -5.14 -7.72 -0.11
CA CYS A 361 -5.96 -7.40 1.05
C CYS A 361 -7.43 -7.19 0.67
N THR A 362 -7.68 -6.53 -0.48
CA THR A 362 -9.03 -6.26 -1.00
C THR A 362 -9.79 -7.55 -1.30
N VAL A 363 -9.16 -8.48 -2.00
CA VAL A 363 -9.77 -9.77 -2.35
C VAL A 363 -9.99 -10.62 -1.10
N LYS A 364 -9.01 -10.72 -0.20
CA LYS A 364 -9.14 -11.48 1.06
C LYS A 364 -10.24 -10.94 1.95
N ALA A 365 -10.37 -9.62 2.07
CA ALA A 365 -11.46 -9.01 2.84
C ALA A 365 -12.84 -9.29 2.21
N ALA A 366 -12.93 -9.32 0.87
CA ALA A 366 -14.18 -9.60 0.18
C ALA A 366 -14.60 -11.08 0.28
N GLN A 367 -13.64 -12.01 0.24
CA GLN A 367 -13.92 -13.45 0.41
C GLN A 367 -14.54 -13.77 1.77
N GLU A 368 -14.08 -13.12 2.83
CA GLU A 368 -14.52 -13.37 4.21
C GLU A 368 -15.81 -12.62 4.61
N LEU A 369 -16.09 -11.47 4.00
CA LEU A 369 -17.29 -10.63 4.23
C LEU A 369 -18.00 -10.34 2.91
N SER A 370 -18.43 -11.41 2.20
CA SER A 370 -19.28 -11.26 1.03
C SER A 370 -20.74 -11.17 1.44
N TRP A 371 -21.38 -10.00 1.21
CA TRP A 371 -22.84 -9.86 1.35
C TRP A 371 -23.60 -10.80 0.41
N ARG A 372 -23.02 -11.17 -0.74
CA ARG A 372 -23.57 -12.16 -1.67
C ARG A 372 -23.62 -13.55 -1.08
N GLY A 373 -22.66 -13.93 -0.22
CA GLY A 373 -22.69 -15.18 0.53
C GLY A 373 -23.77 -15.22 1.62
N ALA A 374 -24.21 -14.07 2.11
CA ALA A 374 -25.34 -14.00 3.06
C ALA A 374 -26.69 -14.27 2.38
N PHE A 375 -26.87 -13.88 1.11
CA PHE A 375 -28.07 -14.19 0.32
C PHE A 375 -28.06 -15.61 -0.29
N ALA A 376 -26.91 -16.27 -0.38
CA ALA A 376 -26.77 -17.62 -0.91
C ALA A 376 -26.91 -18.71 0.17
N ARG A 377 -27.08 -18.37 1.45
CA ARG A 377 -27.46 -19.33 2.46
C ARG A 377 -28.95 -19.62 2.29
N PRO A 378 -29.36 -20.88 1.93
CA PRO A 378 -30.74 -21.25 2.04
C PRO A 378 -31.23 -21.03 3.48
N LEU A 379 -32.46 -20.62 3.63
CA LEU A 379 -33.18 -20.69 4.90
C LEU A 379 -33.29 -22.18 5.30
N GLU A 380 -32.19 -22.77 5.75
CA GLU A 380 -32.21 -24.12 6.32
C GLU A 380 -32.62 -24.02 7.78
N GLN A 381 -33.91 -24.27 7.95
CA GLN A 381 -34.55 -25.06 9.00
C GLN A 381 -34.26 -24.62 10.44
N GLU A 382 -35.21 -23.86 10.98
CA GLU A 382 -35.63 -24.12 12.35
C GLU A 382 -36.18 -25.56 12.41
N PRO A 383 -35.61 -26.48 13.19
CA PRO A 383 -36.30 -27.71 13.55
C PRO A 383 -37.47 -27.37 14.48
N LEU A 384 -38.68 -27.84 14.10
CA LEU A 384 -39.88 -27.87 14.91
C LEU A 384 -39.65 -28.58 16.24
#